data_97575d8d9032b7718d7f35555ae91f31
#
_entry.id   97575d8d9032b7718d7f35555ae91f31
#
_cell.length_a   1.000
_cell.length_b   1.000
_cell.length_c   1.000
_cell.angle_alpha   90.00
_cell.angle_beta   90.00
_cell.angle_gamma   90.00
#
_symmetry.space_group_name_H-M   'P 1'
#
loop_
_entity.id
_entity.type
_entity.pdbx_description
1 polymer ?
#
loop_
_entity_poly.entity_id
_entity_poly.type
_entity_poly.pdbx_seq_one_letter_code
_entity_poly.pdbx_strand_id
1 'polypeptide(L)'
;MCIRDRYETSYRLDTKQSFNGCAEERFKNYKNIPLDIKYPDHFKGTLASLGLDADRRKPSGVRAAIIREKGTNGEREMAYVLYLAGFDVKDVMMTDLVSGRETLDDINMIVFCGGFSNSDVLGSAKGWAGAFLYNPKAKAALDRFYARKDTLSLGVCNGCQLMVELNLINPDHKKRSHLLHNNSHKFESNFVDVDIEKNESVMFGSLSGSKLGLWVAHGEGHFSLPEPESAYNIVMKYSYDKYPANPNGSDYNTAGIASADGRHVAMMPHPERAFLPWQSAFYPSSRKNDEITPWVEAFVNARKWVEEHTK
;
A
#
# COMPACT_ATOMS: atom_id res chain seq x y z
N MET A 1 -34.03 -18.78 0.37
CA MET A 1 -33.11 -18.63 1.52
C MET A 1 -32.82 -17.13 1.71
N CYS A 2 -33.14 -16.61 2.89
CA CYS A 2 -32.92 -15.19 3.20
C CYS A 2 -31.41 -14.90 3.24
N ILE A 3 -30.99 -13.73 2.76
CA ILE A 3 -29.56 -13.31 2.83
C ILE A 3 -29.04 -13.43 4.27
N ARG A 4 -29.87 -13.05 5.25
CA ARG A 4 -29.51 -13.16 6.67
C ARG A 4 -29.16 -14.58 7.09
N ASP A 5 -29.86 -15.60 6.58
CA ASP A 5 -29.61 -17.01 6.97
C ASP A 5 -28.22 -17.47 6.51
N ARG A 6 -27.76 -16.99 5.34
CA ARG A 6 -26.39 -17.24 4.85
C ARG A 6 -25.34 -16.55 5.75
N TYR A 7 -25.57 -15.30 6.13
CA TYR A 7 -24.71 -14.57 7.04
C TYR A 7 -24.67 -15.21 8.42
N GLU A 8 -25.80 -15.76 8.93
CA GLU A 8 -25.83 -16.44 10.21
C GLU A 8 -24.96 -17.71 10.22
N THR A 9 -24.97 -18.47 9.14
CA THR A 9 -24.10 -19.66 9.02
C THR A 9 -22.62 -19.25 9.05
N SER A 10 -22.23 -18.22 8.30
CA SER A 10 -20.87 -17.67 8.31
C SER A 10 -20.51 -17.09 9.68
N TYR A 11 -21.45 -16.42 10.33
CA TYR A 11 -21.27 -15.87 11.67
C TYR A 11 -20.93 -16.94 12.71
N ARG A 12 -21.65 -18.08 12.69
CA ARG A 12 -21.38 -19.22 13.61
C ARG A 12 -19.98 -19.79 13.43
N LEU A 13 -19.44 -19.75 12.22
CA LEU A 13 -18.05 -20.14 11.96
C LEU A 13 -17.09 -19.04 12.42
N ASP A 14 -17.37 -17.80 12.08
CA ASP A 14 -16.58 -16.63 12.42
C ASP A 14 -16.39 -16.49 13.93
N THR A 15 -17.42 -16.76 14.75
CA THR A 15 -17.32 -16.72 16.24
C THR A 15 -16.30 -17.70 16.80
N LYS A 16 -15.92 -18.73 16.04
CA LYS A 16 -14.90 -19.71 16.45
C LYS A 16 -13.50 -19.32 15.99
N GLN A 17 -13.38 -18.37 15.06
CA GLN A 17 -12.11 -17.99 14.42
C GLN A 17 -11.67 -16.57 14.76
N SER A 18 -12.63 -15.68 15.07
CA SER A 18 -12.35 -14.27 15.31
C SER A 18 -12.39 -13.93 16.79
N PHE A 19 -11.57 -12.96 17.19
CA PHE A 19 -11.50 -12.43 18.53
C PHE A 19 -12.15 -11.03 18.65
N ASN A 20 -12.19 -10.50 19.85
CA ASN A 20 -12.58 -9.13 20.17
C ASN A 20 -13.96 -8.69 19.63
N GLY A 21 -14.90 -9.63 19.51
CA GLY A 21 -16.26 -9.31 19.03
C GLY A 21 -16.37 -9.01 17.54
N CYS A 22 -15.31 -9.21 16.76
CA CYS A 22 -15.30 -8.91 15.32
C CYS A 22 -16.36 -9.70 14.54
N ALA A 23 -16.63 -10.99 14.92
CA ALA A 23 -17.67 -11.75 14.27
C ALA A 23 -19.07 -11.16 14.48
N GLU A 24 -19.38 -10.74 15.72
CA GLU A 24 -20.62 -10.07 16.11
C GLU A 24 -20.80 -8.75 15.37
N GLU A 25 -19.73 -7.97 15.27
CA GLU A 25 -19.76 -6.67 14.60
C GLU A 25 -20.00 -6.84 13.10
N ARG A 26 -19.30 -7.76 12.42
CA ARG A 26 -19.56 -8.11 11.02
C ARG A 26 -21.00 -8.54 10.80
N PHE A 27 -21.54 -9.40 11.68
CA PHE A 27 -22.92 -9.86 11.56
C PHE A 27 -23.94 -8.75 11.75
N LYS A 28 -23.71 -7.81 12.69
CA LYS A 28 -24.57 -6.65 12.89
C LYS A 28 -24.52 -5.69 11.70
N ASN A 29 -23.34 -5.52 11.11
CA ASN A 29 -23.09 -4.56 10.04
C ASN A 29 -23.34 -5.11 8.62
N TYR A 30 -23.76 -6.36 8.44
CA TYR A 30 -23.85 -6.99 7.11
C TYR A 30 -24.70 -6.22 6.08
N LYS A 31 -25.61 -5.34 6.52
CA LYS A 31 -26.41 -4.46 5.66
C LYS A 31 -25.84 -3.05 5.53
N ASN A 32 -24.87 -2.71 6.36
CA ASN A 32 -24.36 -1.35 6.51
C ASN A 32 -22.91 -1.24 6.04
N ILE A 33 -22.57 -1.98 4.97
CA ILE A 33 -21.23 -1.98 4.36
C ILE A 33 -21.39 -1.50 2.91
N PRO A 34 -21.73 -0.22 2.68
CA PRO A 34 -21.73 0.30 1.33
C PRO A 34 -20.29 0.48 0.86
N LEU A 35 -19.99 -0.05 -0.33
CA LEU A 35 -18.85 0.41 -1.10
C LEU A 35 -19.30 1.68 -1.82
N ASP A 36 -18.92 2.82 -1.28
CA ASP A 36 -19.27 4.14 -1.82
C ASP A 36 -18.07 4.73 -2.56
N ILE A 37 -17.93 4.37 -3.83
CA ILE A 37 -16.79 4.79 -4.64
C ILE A 37 -17.02 6.19 -5.22
N LYS A 38 -16.09 7.09 -4.92
CA LYS A 38 -16.07 8.46 -5.46
C LYS A 38 -14.72 8.73 -6.13
N TYR A 39 -14.73 8.78 -7.45
CA TYR A 39 -13.52 9.12 -8.23
C TYR A 39 -13.27 10.63 -8.27
N PRO A 40 -12.00 11.05 -8.48
CA PRO A 40 -11.69 12.45 -8.72
C PRO A 40 -12.44 12.97 -9.96
N ASP A 41 -12.94 14.21 -9.93
CA ASP A 41 -13.73 14.80 -11.02
C ASP A 41 -12.95 14.86 -12.34
N HIS A 42 -11.63 15.01 -12.27
CA HIS A 42 -10.75 15.07 -13.43
C HIS A 42 -10.44 13.69 -14.05
N PHE A 43 -10.76 12.59 -13.37
CA PHE A 43 -10.43 11.25 -13.81
C PHE A 43 -11.27 10.81 -15.01
N LYS A 44 -10.61 10.49 -16.14
CA LYS A 44 -11.27 10.12 -17.42
C LYS A 44 -11.34 8.61 -17.67
N GLY A 45 -10.59 7.78 -16.91
CA GLY A 45 -10.60 6.33 -17.03
C GLY A 45 -9.79 5.75 -18.19
N THR A 46 -9.03 6.55 -18.93
CA THR A 46 -8.25 6.08 -20.09
C THR A 46 -6.76 6.34 -19.92
N LEU A 47 -5.92 5.46 -20.48
CA LEU A 47 -4.47 5.63 -20.50
C LEU A 47 -4.08 6.94 -21.19
N ALA A 48 -4.71 7.23 -22.32
CA ALA A 48 -4.46 8.44 -23.11
C ALA A 48 -4.68 9.74 -22.29
N SER A 49 -5.65 9.75 -21.38
CA SER A 49 -5.93 10.93 -20.53
C SER A 49 -4.83 11.25 -19.55
N LEU A 50 -4.01 10.27 -19.19
CA LEU A 50 -2.82 10.42 -18.35
C LEU A 50 -1.52 10.53 -19.17
N GLY A 51 -1.62 10.53 -20.51
CA GLY A 51 -0.47 10.58 -21.42
C GLY A 51 0.35 9.28 -21.43
N LEU A 52 -0.30 8.14 -21.20
CA LEU A 52 0.34 6.83 -21.08
C LEU A 52 0.22 6.03 -22.38
N ASP A 53 1.26 5.23 -22.66
CA ASP A 53 1.35 4.29 -23.76
C ASP A 53 1.65 2.90 -23.20
N ALA A 54 0.67 2.00 -23.30
CA ALA A 54 0.81 0.61 -22.83
C ALA A 54 1.82 -0.20 -23.67
N ASP A 55 2.06 0.21 -24.91
CA ASP A 55 2.98 -0.44 -25.83
C ASP A 55 4.36 0.23 -25.87
N ARG A 56 4.67 1.08 -24.92
CA ARG A 56 5.95 1.78 -24.79
C ARG A 56 7.12 0.78 -24.84
N ARG A 57 8.01 0.96 -25.82
CA ARG A 57 9.20 0.10 -25.98
C ARG A 57 10.52 0.82 -25.66
N LYS A 58 10.49 2.15 -25.66
CA LYS A 58 11.69 2.94 -25.38
C LYS A 58 11.82 3.19 -23.87
N PRO A 59 13.01 3.03 -23.29
CA PRO A 59 13.28 3.45 -21.92
C PRO A 59 12.93 4.92 -21.71
N SER A 60 12.40 5.24 -20.54
CA SER A 60 12.11 6.61 -20.12
C SER A 60 13.33 7.29 -19.46
N GLY A 61 14.24 6.48 -18.92
CA GLY A 61 15.35 6.95 -18.07
C GLY A 61 14.97 7.15 -16.60
N VAL A 62 13.69 7.07 -16.24
CA VAL A 62 13.21 7.17 -14.86
C VAL A 62 13.11 5.76 -14.27
N ARG A 63 13.94 5.44 -13.29
CA ARG A 63 14.12 4.06 -12.80
C ARG A 63 13.40 3.80 -11.50
N ALA A 64 12.63 2.71 -11.48
CA ALA A 64 12.04 2.15 -10.27
C ALA A 64 12.59 0.76 -9.98
N ALA A 65 12.93 0.45 -8.73
CA ALA A 65 13.31 -0.88 -8.30
C ALA A 65 12.23 -1.48 -7.40
N ILE A 66 11.85 -2.72 -7.71
CA ILE A 66 11.01 -3.54 -6.84
C ILE A 66 11.94 -4.35 -5.96
N ILE A 67 11.95 -4.06 -4.66
CA ILE A 67 12.78 -4.76 -3.70
C ILE A 67 12.02 -5.99 -3.19
N ARG A 68 12.65 -7.15 -3.33
CA ARG A 68 12.04 -8.43 -2.99
C ARG A 68 12.88 -9.22 -2.00
N GLU A 69 12.18 -9.93 -1.13
CA GLU A 69 12.72 -10.99 -0.28
C GLU A 69 11.96 -12.29 -0.58
N LYS A 70 12.51 -13.44 -0.25
CA LYS A 70 11.79 -14.72 -0.40
C LYS A 70 10.49 -14.68 0.42
N GLY A 71 9.38 -15.08 -0.20
CA GLY A 71 8.04 -15.00 0.37
C GLY A 71 7.26 -13.74 0.04
N THR A 72 7.87 -12.72 -0.60
CA THR A 72 7.14 -11.59 -1.16
C THR A 72 6.36 -11.98 -2.42
N ASN A 73 5.30 -11.24 -2.72
CA ASN A 73 4.47 -11.43 -3.92
C ASN A 73 3.88 -10.08 -4.39
N GLY A 74 3.17 -10.10 -5.54
CA GLY A 74 2.60 -8.89 -6.14
C GLY A 74 3.62 -8.09 -6.98
N GLU A 75 4.83 -8.61 -7.16
CA GLU A 75 5.89 -7.94 -7.91
C GLU A 75 5.54 -7.76 -9.39
N ARG A 76 4.77 -8.68 -9.97
CA ARG A 76 4.39 -8.61 -11.40
C ARG A 76 3.35 -7.51 -11.64
N GLU A 77 2.34 -7.46 -10.79
CA GLU A 77 1.31 -6.42 -10.80
C GLU A 77 1.94 -5.05 -10.55
N MET A 78 2.83 -4.97 -9.57
CA MET A 78 3.58 -3.76 -9.26
C MET A 78 4.48 -3.34 -10.43
N ALA A 79 5.21 -4.28 -11.04
CA ALA A 79 6.04 -4.00 -12.21
C ALA A 79 5.20 -3.47 -13.38
N TYR A 80 4.02 -4.03 -13.58
CA TYR A 80 3.16 -3.62 -14.67
C TYR A 80 2.58 -2.23 -14.46
N VAL A 81 2.08 -1.89 -13.27
CA VAL A 81 1.57 -0.53 -13.01
C VAL A 81 2.69 0.53 -13.06
N LEU A 82 3.88 0.22 -12.58
CA LEU A 82 5.05 1.11 -12.72
C LEU A 82 5.45 1.30 -14.18
N TYR A 83 5.47 0.21 -14.96
CA TYR A 83 5.74 0.28 -16.40
C TYR A 83 4.69 1.13 -17.14
N LEU A 84 3.40 0.92 -16.87
CA LEU A 84 2.32 1.73 -17.42
C LEU A 84 2.49 3.21 -17.06
N ALA A 85 2.86 3.51 -15.82
CA ALA A 85 3.12 4.88 -15.38
C ALA A 85 4.36 5.51 -16.02
N GLY A 86 5.19 4.73 -16.71
CA GLY A 86 6.33 5.21 -17.47
C GLY A 86 7.69 4.99 -16.82
N PHE A 87 7.80 4.20 -15.74
CA PHE A 87 9.09 3.83 -15.18
C PHE A 87 9.79 2.72 -15.98
N ASP A 88 11.11 2.74 -15.94
CA ASP A 88 11.96 1.60 -16.31
C ASP A 88 12.16 0.75 -15.05
N VAL A 89 11.55 -0.43 -15.03
CA VAL A 89 11.42 -1.24 -13.81
C VAL A 89 12.56 -2.25 -13.70
N LYS A 90 13.18 -2.30 -12.51
CA LYS A 90 14.24 -3.25 -12.14
C LYS A 90 13.76 -4.15 -11.00
N ASP A 91 13.91 -5.45 -11.15
CA ASP A 91 13.68 -6.42 -10.07
C ASP A 91 14.97 -6.57 -9.25
N VAL A 92 14.90 -6.35 -7.94
CA VAL A 92 16.05 -6.37 -7.02
C VAL A 92 15.74 -7.31 -5.86
N MET A 93 16.54 -8.38 -5.75
CA MET A 93 16.45 -9.29 -4.62
C MET A 93 17.32 -8.79 -3.46
N MET A 94 16.90 -9.06 -2.22
CA MET A 94 17.72 -8.76 -1.04
C MET A 94 19.13 -9.32 -1.13
N THR A 95 19.32 -10.47 -1.78
CA THR A 95 20.65 -11.05 -2.03
C THR A 95 21.55 -10.15 -2.88
N ASP A 96 21.00 -9.30 -3.74
CA ASP A 96 21.75 -8.33 -4.53
C ASP A 96 22.27 -7.18 -3.66
N LEU A 97 21.42 -6.68 -2.75
CA LEU A 97 21.81 -5.65 -1.78
C LEU A 97 22.80 -6.17 -0.75
N VAL A 98 22.56 -7.36 -0.21
CA VAL A 98 23.45 -8.03 0.77
C VAL A 98 24.82 -8.32 0.20
N SER A 99 24.92 -8.75 -1.06
CA SER A 99 26.19 -9.00 -1.74
C SER A 99 26.88 -7.71 -2.22
N GLY A 100 26.12 -6.61 -2.35
CA GLY A 100 26.60 -5.34 -2.92
C GLY A 100 26.63 -5.31 -4.44
N ARG A 101 25.97 -6.25 -5.12
CA ARG A 101 25.74 -6.18 -6.57
C ARG A 101 24.80 -5.05 -6.96
N GLU A 102 23.90 -4.67 -6.05
CA GLU A 102 22.97 -3.56 -6.17
C GLU A 102 23.26 -2.53 -5.09
N THR A 103 23.25 -1.26 -5.45
CA THR A 103 23.55 -0.13 -4.56
C THR A 103 22.42 0.90 -4.47
N LEU A 104 21.42 0.83 -5.34
CA LEU A 104 20.31 1.75 -5.51
C LEU A 104 20.71 3.18 -5.94
N ASP A 105 21.98 3.41 -6.30
CA ASP A 105 22.49 4.75 -6.60
C ASP A 105 21.87 5.33 -7.88
N ASP A 106 21.48 4.47 -8.82
CA ASP A 106 20.82 4.83 -10.09
C ASP A 106 19.28 4.69 -10.07
N ILE A 107 18.70 4.43 -8.90
CA ILE A 107 17.26 4.23 -8.73
C ILE A 107 16.63 5.51 -8.15
N ASN A 108 15.49 5.91 -8.71
CA ASN A 108 14.72 7.08 -8.27
C ASN A 108 13.54 6.70 -7.38
N MET A 109 12.94 5.54 -7.59
CA MET A 109 11.86 5.04 -6.75
C MET A 109 12.12 3.59 -6.34
N ILE A 110 11.95 3.27 -5.07
CA ILE A 110 11.89 1.89 -4.61
C ILE A 110 10.48 1.52 -4.16
N VAL A 111 10.11 0.26 -4.44
CA VAL A 111 8.88 -0.32 -3.94
C VAL A 111 9.19 -1.60 -3.19
N PHE A 112 8.75 -1.66 -1.94
CA PHE A 112 8.73 -2.88 -1.15
C PHE A 112 7.38 -3.56 -1.33
N CYS A 113 7.38 -4.75 -1.95
CA CYS A 113 6.16 -5.50 -2.22
C CYS A 113 5.55 -6.13 -0.98
N GLY A 114 4.29 -6.53 -1.12
CA GLY A 114 3.57 -7.34 -0.15
C GLY A 114 4.07 -8.80 -0.09
N GLY A 115 3.36 -9.61 0.68
CA GLY A 115 3.64 -11.03 0.85
C GLY A 115 3.94 -11.39 2.30
N PHE A 116 4.78 -12.43 2.48
CA PHE A 116 5.18 -12.99 3.76
C PHE A 116 6.69 -13.22 3.75
N SER A 117 7.46 -12.14 3.82
CA SER A 117 8.93 -12.22 3.76
C SER A 117 9.47 -13.13 4.86
N ASN A 118 10.34 -14.08 4.48
CA ASN A 118 10.88 -15.10 5.39
C ASN A 118 9.78 -15.86 6.17
N SER A 119 8.59 -16.04 5.57
CA SER A 119 7.41 -16.70 6.16
C SER A 119 6.94 -16.06 7.48
N ASP A 120 7.28 -14.79 7.72
CA ASP A 120 6.98 -14.02 8.93
C ASP A 120 7.32 -14.73 10.25
N VAL A 121 8.33 -15.62 10.24
CA VAL A 121 8.69 -16.49 11.38
C VAL A 121 8.98 -15.71 12.66
N LEU A 122 9.58 -14.53 12.54
CA LEU A 122 9.88 -13.65 13.67
C LEU A 122 8.80 -12.56 13.92
N GLY A 123 7.72 -12.60 13.16
CA GLY A 123 6.72 -11.56 13.00
C GLY A 123 6.86 -10.86 11.64
N SER A 124 5.81 -10.18 11.22
CA SER A 124 5.72 -9.60 9.88
C SER A 124 6.88 -8.66 9.57
N ALA A 125 7.54 -8.92 8.43
CA ALA A 125 8.69 -8.20 7.90
C ALA A 125 9.94 -8.14 8.80
N LYS A 126 9.97 -8.71 10.00
CA LYS A 126 11.11 -8.59 10.91
C LYS A 126 12.37 -9.28 10.40
N GLY A 127 12.23 -10.44 9.76
CA GLY A 127 13.37 -11.09 9.10
C GLY A 127 13.94 -10.24 7.96
N TRP A 128 13.08 -9.62 7.18
CA TRP A 128 13.47 -8.71 6.10
C TRP A 128 14.13 -7.44 6.64
N ALA A 129 13.57 -6.82 7.68
CA ALA A 129 14.18 -5.69 8.37
C ALA A 129 15.57 -6.04 8.92
N GLY A 130 15.73 -7.24 9.49
CA GLY A 130 17.02 -7.75 9.96
C GLY A 130 18.08 -7.83 8.85
N ALA A 131 17.69 -8.20 7.63
CA ALA A 131 18.62 -8.23 6.49
C ALA A 131 19.16 -6.82 6.16
N PHE A 132 18.36 -5.77 6.31
CA PHE A 132 18.84 -4.38 6.17
C PHE A 132 19.68 -3.95 7.37
N LEU A 133 19.19 -4.16 8.59
CA LEU A 133 19.81 -3.62 9.81
C LEU A 133 21.17 -4.23 10.11
N TYR A 134 21.36 -5.53 9.82
CA TYR A 134 22.54 -6.28 10.21
C TYR A 134 23.50 -6.58 9.06
N ASN A 135 23.16 -6.21 7.82
CA ASN A 135 24.09 -6.30 6.71
C ASN A 135 24.59 -4.90 6.34
N PRO A 136 25.90 -4.61 6.45
CA PRO A 136 26.43 -3.26 6.25
C PRO A 136 26.26 -2.74 4.82
N LYS A 137 26.28 -3.62 3.81
CA LYS A 137 26.11 -3.22 2.40
C LYS A 137 24.66 -2.84 2.11
N ALA A 138 23.71 -3.69 2.52
CA ALA A 138 22.29 -3.44 2.34
C ALA A 138 21.87 -2.18 3.12
N LYS A 139 22.34 -2.03 4.37
CA LYS A 139 22.07 -0.82 5.17
C LYS A 139 22.62 0.42 4.50
N ALA A 140 23.87 0.41 4.06
CA ALA A 140 24.49 1.56 3.40
C ALA A 140 23.77 1.95 2.10
N ALA A 141 23.29 0.99 1.31
CA ALA A 141 22.52 1.26 0.11
C ALA A 141 21.19 1.95 0.45
N LEU A 142 20.48 1.44 1.46
CA LEU A 142 19.21 2.02 1.93
C LEU A 142 19.42 3.43 2.51
N ASP A 143 20.40 3.62 3.38
CA ASP A 143 20.72 4.90 4.01
C ASP A 143 21.05 5.98 2.94
N ARG A 144 21.87 5.63 1.93
CA ARG A 144 22.16 6.55 0.81
C ARG A 144 20.92 6.89 0.01
N PHE A 145 20.08 5.91 -0.27
CA PHE A 145 18.83 6.11 -1.01
C PHE A 145 17.92 7.13 -0.30
N TYR A 146 17.68 6.96 1.00
CA TYR A 146 16.81 7.85 1.79
C TYR A 146 17.46 9.23 2.06
N ALA A 147 18.78 9.33 2.04
CA ALA A 147 19.48 10.62 2.18
C ALA A 147 19.35 11.53 0.94
N ARG A 148 19.06 10.97 -0.23
CA ARG A 148 18.85 11.70 -1.47
C ARG A 148 17.54 12.48 -1.45
N LYS A 149 17.49 13.61 -2.18
CA LYS A 149 16.29 14.46 -2.30
C LYS A 149 15.44 14.16 -3.55
N ASP A 150 15.96 13.37 -4.47
CA ASP A 150 15.37 12.98 -5.75
C ASP A 150 14.81 11.55 -5.74
N THR A 151 14.47 11.02 -4.57
CA THR A 151 13.99 9.65 -4.41
C THR A 151 12.60 9.56 -3.77
N LEU A 152 11.88 8.53 -4.16
CA LEU A 152 10.56 8.16 -3.62
C LEU A 152 10.57 6.71 -3.14
N SER A 153 9.72 6.38 -2.18
CA SER A 153 9.47 4.98 -1.82
C SER A 153 8.01 4.68 -1.52
N LEU A 154 7.61 3.46 -1.82
CA LEU A 154 6.30 2.91 -1.50
C LEU A 154 6.48 1.54 -0.83
N GLY A 155 5.87 1.33 0.33
CA GLY A 155 5.73 0.01 0.95
C GLY A 155 4.28 -0.42 0.99
N VAL A 156 3.99 -1.60 0.47
CA VAL A 156 2.64 -2.17 0.41
C VAL A 156 2.57 -3.43 1.26
N CYS A 157 1.59 -3.52 2.16
CA CYS A 157 1.34 -4.69 3.01
C CYS A 157 2.61 -5.13 3.77
N ASN A 158 3.27 -6.22 3.43
CA ASN A 158 4.54 -6.64 4.03
C ASN A 158 5.65 -5.59 3.84
N GLY A 159 5.66 -4.87 2.72
CA GLY A 159 6.54 -3.72 2.49
C GLY A 159 6.22 -2.52 3.39
N CYS A 160 4.94 -2.30 3.71
CA CYS A 160 4.53 -1.30 4.71
C CYS A 160 5.05 -1.66 6.10
N GLN A 161 4.87 -2.91 6.49
CA GLN A 161 5.40 -3.44 7.75
C GLN A 161 6.92 -3.28 7.84
N LEU A 162 7.65 -3.54 6.74
CA LEU A 162 9.08 -3.32 6.65
C LEU A 162 9.45 -1.84 6.87
N MET A 163 8.77 -0.91 6.19
CA MET A 163 9.08 0.52 6.31
C MET A 163 8.83 1.03 7.72
N VAL A 164 7.77 0.57 8.39
CA VAL A 164 7.48 0.91 9.79
C VAL A 164 8.49 0.27 10.74
N GLU A 165 8.87 -1.01 10.53
CA GLU A 165 9.88 -1.69 11.34
C GLU A 165 11.26 -1.04 11.22
N LEU A 166 11.63 -0.55 10.05
CA LEU A 166 12.85 0.21 9.81
C LEU A 166 12.76 1.70 10.22
N ASN A 167 11.59 2.16 10.69
CA ASN A 167 11.31 3.56 11.06
C ASN A 167 11.60 4.58 9.93
N LEU A 168 11.23 4.23 8.69
CA LEU A 168 11.54 5.06 7.51
C LEU A 168 10.52 6.19 7.26
N ILE A 169 9.35 6.14 7.90
CA ILE A 169 8.26 7.11 7.67
C ILE A 169 8.31 8.26 8.68
N ASN A 170 8.48 7.96 9.96
CA ASN A 170 8.47 8.96 11.04
C ASN A 170 9.74 8.85 11.91
N PRO A 171 10.95 9.00 11.34
CA PRO A 171 12.20 8.77 12.07
C PRO A 171 12.39 9.69 13.28
N ASP A 172 11.79 10.88 13.26
CA ASP A 172 11.93 11.91 14.31
C ASP A 172 10.90 11.80 15.44
N HIS A 173 9.95 10.85 15.35
CA HIS A 173 8.95 10.65 16.39
C HIS A 173 9.59 10.07 17.66
N LYS A 174 9.20 10.59 18.83
CA LYS A 174 9.72 10.12 20.13
C LYS A 174 9.29 8.68 20.42
N LYS A 175 8.07 8.31 20.01
CA LYS A 175 7.54 6.96 20.17
C LYS A 175 7.41 6.34 18.77
N ARG A 176 7.91 5.13 18.63
CA ARG A 176 7.85 4.40 17.35
C ARG A 176 6.44 3.90 17.08
N SER A 177 6.02 4.02 15.84
CA SER A 177 4.84 3.34 15.31
C SER A 177 5.14 1.86 15.10
N HIS A 178 4.12 1.02 15.17
CA HIS A 178 4.21 -0.42 14.94
C HIS A 178 3.06 -0.92 14.07
N LEU A 179 3.26 -2.05 13.41
CA LEU A 179 2.18 -2.84 12.84
C LEU A 179 1.95 -4.03 13.78
N LEU A 180 0.71 -4.17 14.26
CA LEU A 180 0.30 -5.21 15.18
C LEU A 180 -0.66 -6.19 14.50
N HIS A 181 -0.99 -7.28 15.21
CA HIS A 181 -2.03 -8.21 14.77
C HIS A 181 -3.36 -7.49 14.55
N ASN A 182 -4.10 -7.91 13.54
CA ASN A 182 -5.48 -7.47 13.35
C ASN A 182 -6.29 -7.71 14.62
N ASN A 183 -7.26 -6.85 14.93
CA ASN A 183 -8.13 -7.03 16.10
C ASN A 183 -8.86 -8.37 16.10
N SER A 184 -9.18 -8.91 14.93
CA SER A 184 -9.81 -10.23 14.78
C SER A 184 -8.87 -11.40 15.07
N HIS A 185 -7.56 -11.17 15.19
CA HIS A 185 -6.50 -12.17 15.28
C HIS A 185 -6.54 -13.23 14.18
N LYS A 186 -7.10 -12.87 13.02
CA LYS A 186 -7.09 -13.71 11.83
C LYS A 186 -6.58 -12.94 10.61
N PHE A 187 -6.26 -13.69 9.56
CA PHE A 187 -5.97 -13.12 8.26
C PHE A 187 -7.25 -12.51 7.66
N GLU A 188 -7.22 -11.22 7.38
CA GLU A 188 -8.31 -10.50 6.72
C GLU A 188 -8.02 -10.39 5.23
N SER A 189 -8.95 -10.91 4.42
CA SER A 189 -8.91 -10.78 2.96
C SER A 189 -10.25 -10.20 2.52
N ASN A 190 -10.24 -8.95 2.07
CA ASN A 190 -11.48 -8.23 1.77
C ASN A 190 -11.22 -7.14 0.72
N PHE A 191 -12.29 -6.75 0.01
CA PHE A 191 -12.31 -5.54 -0.80
C PHE A 191 -12.97 -4.43 0.02
N VAL A 192 -12.24 -3.36 0.24
CA VAL A 192 -12.66 -2.22 1.05
C VAL A 192 -12.55 -0.94 0.25
N ASP A 193 -13.20 0.13 0.69
CA ASP A 193 -12.95 1.47 0.22
C ASP A 193 -12.17 2.28 1.27
N VAL A 194 -11.39 3.23 0.77
CA VAL A 194 -10.62 4.16 1.58
C VAL A 194 -10.90 5.59 1.14
N ASP A 195 -11.00 6.48 2.10
CA ASP A 195 -10.99 7.92 1.87
C ASP A 195 -9.55 8.39 1.69
N ILE A 196 -9.27 9.06 0.57
CA ILE A 196 -7.99 9.74 0.39
C ILE A 196 -8.08 11.10 1.06
N GLU A 197 -7.42 11.22 2.19
CA GLU A 197 -7.39 12.44 2.99
C GLU A 197 -6.75 13.60 2.22
N LYS A 198 -7.02 14.83 2.65
CA LYS A 198 -6.26 15.97 2.15
C LYS A 198 -4.81 15.82 2.59
N ASN A 199 -3.89 15.65 1.65
CA ASN A 199 -2.50 15.36 1.91
C ASN A 199 -1.58 16.00 0.86
N GLU A 200 -0.30 16.11 1.19
CA GLU A 200 0.75 16.64 0.32
C GLU A 200 1.71 15.52 -0.18
N SER A 201 1.27 14.25 -0.09
CA SER A 201 2.05 13.14 -0.63
C SER A 201 2.23 13.31 -2.14
N VAL A 202 3.44 13.08 -2.61
CA VAL A 202 3.77 13.11 -4.03
C VAL A 202 2.84 12.17 -4.83
N MET A 203 2.58 10.98 -4.30
CA MET A 203 1.76 9.99 -5.01
C MET A 203 0.27 10.30 -4.96
N PHE A 204 -0.26 10.67 -3.79
CA PHE A 204 -1.70 10.66 -3.53
C PHE A 204 -2.32 12.05 -3.39
N GLY A 205 -1.53 13.12 -3.42
CA GLY A 205 -2.04 14.49 -3.23
C GLY A 205 -3.13 14.90 -4.22
N SER A 206 -2.98 14.54 -5.51
CA SER A 206 -3.98 14.83 -6.56
C SER A 206 -5.28 14.02 -6.43
N LEU A 207 -5.25 12.92 -5.67
CA LEU A 207 -6.42 12.07 -5.40
C LEU A 207 -7.19 12.48 -4.15
N SER A 208 -6.77 13.54 -3.44
CA SER A 208 -7.41 14.03 -2.22
C SER A 208 -8.92 14.26 -2.40
N GLY A 209 -9.72 13.79 -1.44
CA GLY A 209 -11.18 13.90 -1.46
C GLY A 209 -11.89 12.84 -2.30
N SER A 210 -11.16 11.89 -2.87
CA SER A 210 -11.74 10.69 -3.50
C SER A 210 -11.93 9.57 -2.50
N LYS A 211 -12.82 8.63 -2.85
CA LYS A 211 -13.04 7.37 -2.14
C LYS A 211 -12.84 6.23 -3.10
N LEU A 212 -11.83 5.41 -2.86
CA LEU A 212 -11.35 4.42 -3.82
C LEU A 212 -11.38 3.02 -3.23
N GLY A 213 -11.82 2.04 -4.05
CA GLY A 213 -11.83 0.62 -3.68
C GLY A 213 -10.49 -0.06 -3.92
N LEU A 214 -10.09 -0.96 -2.99
CA LEU A 214 -8.91 -1.80 -3.15
C LEU A 214 -8.94 -3.01 -2.21
N TRP A 215 -7.99 -3.92 -2.40
CA TRP A 215 -7.89 -5.15 -1.63
C TRP A 215 -7.02 -5.00 -0.40
N VAL A 216 -7.44 -5.65 0.69
CA VAL A 216 -6.64 -5.95 1.88
C VAL A 216 -6.41 -7.45 1.97
N ALA A 217 -5.22 -7.87 2.43
CA ALA A 217 -4.85 -9.28 2.57
C ALA A 217 -3.71 -9.42 3.60
N HIS A 218 -4.02 -9.41 4.89
CA HIS A 218 -3.02 -9.37 5.96
C HIS A 218 -3.53 -9.88 7.31
N GLY A 219 -2.61 -10.40 8.14
CA GLY A 219 -2.86 -10.80 9.52
C GLY A 219 -2.36 -9.77 10.56
N GLU A 220 -1.37 -8.96 10.18
CA GLU A 220 -0.72 -7.96 11.03
C GLU A 220 -0.76 -6.58 10.34
N GLY A 221 -1.96 -6.01 10.23
CA GLY A 221 -2.17 -4.74 9.52
C GLY A 221 -2.57 -3.56 10.42
N HIS A 222 -2.65 -3.76 11.73
CA HIS A 222 -3.08 -2.76 12.68
C HIS A 222 -1.98 -1.72 12.88
N PHE A 223 -2.15 -0.52 12.34
CA PHE A 223 -1.32 0.63 12.68
C PHE A 223 -1.52 1.02 14.14
N SER A 224 -0.48 0.87 14.94
CA SER A 224 -0.38 1.42 16.30
C SER A 224 0.42 2.72 16.24
N LEU A 225 -0.28 3.83 16.45
CA LEU A 225 0.23 5.19 16.29
C LEU A 225 0.19 5.93 17.64
N PRO A 226 1.27 5.85 18.45
CA PRO A 226 1.26 6.29 19.85
C PRO A 226 1.30 7.80 20.06
N GLU A 227 1.53 8.61 19.00
CA GLU A 227 1.43 10.07 19.08
C GLU A 227 0.01 10.51 18.64
N PRO A 228 -0.40 11.76 18.91
CA PRO A 228 -1.67 12.30 18.44
C PRO A 228 -1.81 12.23 16.90
N GLU A 229 -3.02 12.07 16.40
CA GLU A 229 -3.31 11.97 14.95
C GLU A 229 -2.63 13.07 14.13
N SER A 230 -2.64 14.31 14.63
CA SER A 230 -2.04 15.47 13.97
C SER A 230 -0.51 15.39 13.81
N ALA A 231 0.15 14.45 14.46
CA ALA A 231 1.59 14.21 14.30
C ALA A 231 1.90 13.34 13.09
N TYR A 232 0.90 12.72 12.47
CA TYR A 232 1.07 11.82 11.33
C TYR A 232 0.52 12.43 10.06
N ASN A 233 1.23 12.22 8.96
CA ASN A 233 0.72 12.51 7.62
C ASN A 233 -0.09 11.28 7.13
N ILE A 234 -1.34 11.14 7.62
CA ILE A 234 -2.24 10.08 7.20
C ILE A 234 -2.80 10.42 5.83
N VAL A 235 -2.40 9.68 4.81
CA VAL A 235 -2.79 9.94 3.42
C VAL A 235 -4.07 9.22 3.02
N MET A 236 -4.41 8.14 3.72
CA MET A 236 -5.68 7.43 3.49
C MET A 236 -6.19 6.77 4.76
N LYS A 237 -7.51 6.73 4.87
CA LYS A 237 -8.23 6.09 5.98
C LYS A 237 -9.24 5.08 5.45
N TYR A 238 -9.48 4.03 6.22
CA TYR A 238 -10.65 3.18 5.99
C TYR A 238 -11.92 4.00 6.18
N SER A 239 -12.93 3.80 5.32
CA SER A 239 -14.10 4.69 5.21
C SER A 239 -14.94 4.82 6.46
N TYR A 240 -14.87 3.88 7.40
CA TYR A 240 -15.48 3.98 8.71
C TYR A 240 -14.73 3.18 9.77
N ASP A 241 -14.94 3.53 11.04
CA ASP A 241 -14.19 3.08 12.21
C ASP A 241 -14.54 1.68 12.72
N LYS A 242 -15.45 0.97 12.05
CA LYS A 242 -15.95 -0.33 12.49
C LYS A 242 -15.48 -1.46 11.60
N TYR A 243 -15.40 -2.64 12.20
CA TYR A 243 -15.18 -3.86 11.47
C TYR A 243 -16.42 -4.20 10.60
N PRO A 244 -16.30 -4.62 9.34
CA PRO A 244 -15.05 -4.96 8.66
C PRO A 244 -14.46 -3.85 7.76
N ALA A 245 -14.92 -2.61 7.78
CA ALA A 245 -14.36 -1.56 6.92
C ALA A 245 -12.97 -1.14 7.37
N ASN A 246 -12.76 -0.97 8.70
CA ASN A 246 -11.42 -0.98 9.29
C ASN A 246 -11.09 -2.43 9.69
N PRO A 247 -10.51 -3.23 8.76
CA PRO A 247 -10.42 -4.69 8.91
C PRO A 247 -9.40 -5.11 9.98
N ASN A 248 -8.50 -4.22 10.35
CA ASN A 248 -7.39 -4.50 11.25
C ASN A 248 -7.49 -3.76 12.59
N GLY A 249 -8.40 -2.80 12.73
CA GLY A 249 -8.56 -2.00 13.94
C GLY A 249 -7.48 -0.92 14.11
N SER A 250 -6.91 -0.43 13.01
CA SER A 250 -5.87 0.61 13.01
C SER A 250 -6.30 1.87 13.73
N ASP A 251 -5.38 2.46 14.49
CA ASP A 251 -5.58 3.77 15.11
C ASP A 251 -5.92 4.82 14.04
N TYR A 252 -6.86 5.72 14.35
CA TYR A 252 -7.34 6.78 13.45
C TYR A 252 -7.88 6.28 12.11
N ASN A 253 -8.31 5.02 12.02
CA ASN A 253 -8.73 4.33 10.78
C ASN A 253 -7.63 4.28 9.69
N THR A 254 -6.39 4.39 10.08
CA THR A 254 -5.26 4.53 9.17
C THR A 254 -5.13 3.32 8.25
N ALA A 255 -5.17 3.58 6.95
CA ALA A 255 -4.86 2.62 5.89
C ALA A 255 -3.48 2.87 5.27
N GLY A 256 -2.99 4.11 5.33
CA GLY A 256 -1.67 4.49 4.84
C GLY A 256 -1.19 5.84 5.37
N ILE A 257 0.12 5.94 5.57
CA ILE A 257 0.82 7.13 6.07
C ILE A 257 1.97 7.51 5.14
N ALA A 258 2.33 8.79 5.12
CA ALA A 258 3.49 9.28 4.40
C ALA A 258 4.50 9.94 5.34
N SER A 259 5.75 10.06 4.88
CA SER A 259 6.76 10.90 5.53
C SER A 259 6.33 12.37 5.57
N ALA A 260 6.95 13.15 6.43
CA ALA A 260 6.64 14.57 6.59
C ALA A 260 6.81 15.37 5.28
N ASP A 261 7.75 14.97 4.43
CA ASP A 261 7.98 15.58 3.10
C ASP A 261 7.14 14.97 1.97
N GLY A 262 6.25 14.03 2.28
CA GLY A 262 5.33 13.40 1.33
C GLY A 262 5.95 12.43 0.32
N ARG A 263 7.26 12.16 0.39
CA ARG A 263 8.00 11.35 -0.60
C ARG A 263 7.93 9.86 -0.36
N HIS A 264 7.79 9.42 0.86
CA HIS A 264 7.83 8.02 1.26
C HIS A 264 6.48 7.61 1.82
N VAL A 265 5.88 6.57 1.29
CA VAL A 265 4.53 6.12 1.67
C VAL A 265 4.55 4.67 2.11
N ALA A 266 3.87 4.38 3.22
CA ALA A 266 3.61 3.03 3.72
C ALA A 266 2.10 2.81 3.82
N MET A 267 1.57 1.78 3.16
CA MET A 267 0.14 1.47 3.15
C MET A 267 -0.12 -0.03 3.24
N MET A 268 -1.15 -0.42 3.98
CA MET A 268 -1.50 -1.84 4.12
C MET A 268 -2.31 -2.39 2.94
N PRO A 269 -3.29 -1.66 2.36
CA PRO A 269 -4.01 -2.12 1.18
C PRO A 269 -3.15 -2.13 -0.09
N HIS A 270 -3.61 -2.86 -1.12
CA HIS A 270 -2.89 -3.19 -2.34
C HIS A 270 -3.36 -2.38 -3.57
N PRO A 271 -2.75 -1.23 -3.90
CA PRO A 271 -3.11 -0.46 -5.10
C PRO A 271 -2.72 -1.19 -6.39
N GLU A 272 -1.66 -2.02 -6.37
CA GLU A 272 -1.21 -2.84 -7.50
C GLU A 272 -2.20 -3.97 -7.86
N ARG A 273 -3.20 -4.20 -7.04
CA ARG A 273 -4.28 -5.18 -7.26
C ARG A 273 -5.62 -4.52 -7.53
N ALA A 274 -5.63 -3.20 -7.79
CA ALA A 274 -6.85 -2.41 -8.01
C ALA A 274 -6.68 -1.35 -9.10
N PHE A 275 -5.60 -1.37 -9.89
CA PHE A 275 -5.34 -0.35 -10.92
C PHE A 275 -6.06 -0.61 -12.25
N LEU A 276 -6.60 -1.82 -12.44
CA LEU A 276 -7.46 -2.15 -13.59
C LEU A 276 -8.90 -2.42 -13.12
N PRO A 277 -9.92 -1.97 -13.87
CA PRO A 277 -11.33 -2.12 -13.46
C PRO A 277 -11.73 -3.56 -13.12
N TRP A 278 -11.25 -4.53 -13.88
CA TRP A 278 -11.59 -5.95 -13.69
C TRP A 278 -10.96 -6.58 -12.42
N GLN A 279 -9.97 -5.93 -11.81
CA GLN A 279 -9.37 -6.37 -10.55
C GLN A 279 -10.27 -6.02 -9.34
N SER A 280 -11.21 -5.09 -9.51
CA SER A 280 -12.08 -4.61 -8.44
C SER A 280 -13.25 -5.59 -8.21
N ALA A 281 -13.54 -5.90 -6.94
CA ALA A 281 -14.74 -6.67 -6.60
C ALA A 281 -16.04 -5.90 -6.87
N PHE A 282 -15.97 -4.58 -6.88
CA PHE A 282 -17.03 -3.67 -7.26
C PHE A 282 -16.47 -2.53 -8.09
N TYR A 283 -17.07 -2.29 -9.27
CA TYR A 283 -16.75 -1.17 -10.14
C TYR A 283 -18.05 -0.51 -10.62
N PRO A 284 -18.17 0.84 -10.59
CA PRO A 284 -19.41 1.51 -10.99
C PRO A 284 -19.83 1.19 -12.43
N SER A 285 -21.05 0.75 -12.62
CA SER A 285 -21.56 0.34 -13.95
C SER A 285 -21.52 1.46 -14.99
N SER A 286 -21.63 2.72 -14.55
CA SER A 286 -21.49 3.91 -15.40
C SER A 286 -20.08 4.08 -15.98
N ARG A 287 -19.07 3.39 -15.43
CA ARG A 287 -17.66 3.46 -15.79
C ARG A 287 -17.09 2.15 -16.36
N LYS A 288 -17.96 1.27 -16.84
CA LYS A 288 -17.59 -0.07 -17.37
C LYS A 288 -16.61 -0.06 -18.55
N ASN A 289 -16.42 1.09 -19.21
CA ASN A 289 -15.53 1.26 -20.35
C ASN A 289 -14.16 1.87 -19.94
N ASP A 290 -13.92 2.08 -18.67
CA ASP A 290 -12.62 2.55 -18.19
C ASP A 290 -11.54 1.48 -18.47
N GLU A 291 -10.37 1.93 -18.92
CA GLU A 291 -9.18 1.09 -19.14
C GLU A 291 -8.40 0.90 -17.85
N ILE A 292 -8.42 1.91 -16.98
CA ILE A 292 -7.66 2.02 -15.74
C ILE A 292 -8.53 2.60 -14.63
N THR A 293 -8.08 2.44 -13.39
CA THR A 293 -8.66 3.10 -12.20
C THR A 293 -7.81 4.29 -11.78
N PRO A 294 -8.29 5.16 -10.86
CA PRO A 294 -7.50 6.30 -10.36
C PRO A 294 -6.17 5.91 -9.68
N TRP A 295 -6.00 4.66 -9.26
CA TRP A 295 -4.74 4.21 -8.65
C TRP A 295 -3.53 4.35 -9.57
N VAL A 296 -3.71 4.27 -10.90
CA VAL A 296 -2.62 4.50 -11.87
C VAL A 296 -2.06 5.92 -11.76
N GLU A 297 -2.92 6.91 -11.46
CA GLU A 297 -2.49 8.31 -11.34
C GLU A 297 -1.45 8.51 -10.24
N ALA A 298 -1.57 7.77 -9.12
CA ALA A 298 -0.58 7.83 -8.04
C ALA A 298 0.84 7.49 -8.52
N PHE A 299 0.98 6.49 -9.37
CA PHE A 299 2.25 6.09 -9.96
C PHE A 299 2.74 7.08 -11.03
N VAL A 300 1.81 7.67 -11.78
CA VAL A 300 2.12 8.74 -12.75
C VAL A 300 2.65 9.99 -12.04
N ASN A 301 2.04 10.36 -10.92
CA ASN A 301 2.51 11.48 -10.09
C ASN A 301 3.94 11.23 -9.60
N ALA A 302 4.23 10.02 -9.11
CA ALA A 302 5.58 9.64 -8.71
C ALA A 302 6.59 9.80 -9.86
N ARG A 303 6.27 9.30 -11.06
CA ARG A 303 7.15 9.42 -12.22
C ARG A 303 7.39 10.89 -12.62
N LYS A 304 6.32 11.69 -12.71
CA LYS A 304 6.42 13.12 -13.06
C LYS A 304 7.28 13.86 -12.05
N TRP A 305 7.07 13.62 -10.76
CA TRP A 305 7.86 14.25 -9.71
C TRP A 305 9.35 13.92 -9.85
N VAL A 306 9.71 12.66 -10.13
CA VAL A 306 11.11 12.26 -10.36
C VAL A 306 11.69 13.02 -11.57
N GLU A 307 10.97 13.12 -12.70
CA GLU A 307 11.42 13.85 -13.87
C GLU A 307 11.71 15.34 -13.59
N GLU A 308 10.97 15.93 -12.67
CA GLU A 308 11.14 17.34 -12.28
C GLU A 308 12.31 17.54 -11.32
N HIS A 309 12.71 16.53 -10.55
CA HIS A 309 13.71 16.64 -9.47
C HIS A 309 15.04 15.95 -9.77
N THR A 310 15.20 15.26 -10.89
CA THR A 310 16.45 14.58 -11.31
C THR A 310 17.23 15.33 -12.40
N LYS A 311 16.96 16.61 -12.60
CA LYS A 311 17.68 17.48 -13.58
C LYS A 311 18.98 18.00 -13.02
#